data_a8ee38deaef77fcf56f29d2f9f2ed403
#
_entry.id   a8ee38deaef77fcf56f29d2f9f2ed403
#
_cell.length_a   1.000
_cell.length_b   1.000
_cell.length_c   1.000
_cell.angle_alpha   90.00
_cell.angle_beta   90.00
_cell.angle_gamma   90.00
#
_symmetry.space_group_name_H-M   'P 1'
#
loop_
_entity.id
_entity.type
_entity.pdbx_description
1 polymer ?
#
loop_
_entity_poly.entity_id
_entity_poly.type
_entity_poly.pdbx_seq_one_letter_code
_entity_poly.pdbx_strand_id
1 'polypeptide(L)'
;FRESIEELIEEHHEDSVPGAAEERTMFRNLLDFGRLDVADVMVPRADIVSVPENILLDELIRLICERGHSRVPVHAGSLDDVSGMVHIRDVITYWKEKADFQLGSILRPLLYVPSSMRIQDLLLEMRVTKIHMALVVDEFGGTDGLVTIEDLVEEIVGEIEDEHDRVSEPSLVRRNDGLLDADARVGVAELEEQ
;
A
#
# COMPACT_ATOMS: atom_id res chain seq x y z
N PHE A 1 12.30 10.90 26.48
CA PHE A 1 12.62 9.49 26.10
C PHE A 1 12.79 9.36 24.58
N ARG A 2 11.85 9.88 23.76
CA ARG A 2 11.93 9.85 22.29
C ARG A 2 13.08 10.73 21.79
N GLU A 3 13.15 11.99 22.21
CA GLU A 3 14.22 12.94 21.89
C GLU A 3 15.61 12.33 22.22
N SER A 4 15.71 11.61 23.34
CA SER A 4 16.96 10.91 23.71
C SER A 4 17.30 9.72 22.78
N ILE A 5 16.29 9.10 22.16
CA ILE A 5 16.52 8.02 21.17
C ILE A 5 16.89 8.65 19.82
N GLU A 6 16.24 9.73 19.42
CA GLU A 6 16.57 10.49 18.21
C GLU A 6 18.03 11.02 18.29
N GLU A 7 18.44 11.62 19.42
CA GLU A 7 19.84 12.02 19.68
C GLU A 7 20.81 10.84 19.58
N LEU A 8 20.48 9.68 20.15
CA LEU A 8 21.34 8.49 20.08
C LEU A 8 21.48 7.93 18.66
N ILE A 9 20.43 8.03 17.84
CA ILE A 9 20.45 7.62 16.42
C ILE A 9 21.34 8.59 15.61
N GLU A 10 21.34 9.88 15.95
CA GLU A 10 22.17 10.90 15.30
C GLU A 10 23.63 10.86 15.76
N GLU A 11 23.92 10.55 17.04
CA GLU A 11 25.27 10.50 17.59
C GLU A 11 26.10 9.28 17.13
N HIS A 12 25.46 8.19 16.69
CA HIS A 12 26.17 7.00 16.19
C HIS A 12 26.64 7.23 14.74
N HIS A 13 27.66 8.10 14.62
CA HIS A 13 28.39 8.37 13.38
C HIS A 13 29.45 7.29 13.08
N GLU A 14 29.05 6.06 12.83
CA GLU A 14 29.92 5.14 12.07
C GLU A 14 29.43 5.06 10.62
N ASP A 15 29.70 6.11 9.86
CA ASP A 15 29.39 6.22 8.41
C ASP A 15 30.12 5.20 7.53
N SER A 16 30.80 4.23 8.13
CA SER A 16 31.63 3.25 7.43
C SER A 16 30.97 1.87 7.24
N VAL A 17 29.76 1.67 7.78
CA VAL A 17 29.03 0.39 7.64
C VAL A 17 28.02 0.50 6.51
N PRO A 18 28.11 -0.34 5.43
CA PRO A 18 27.08 -0.40 4.42
C PRO A 18 25.72 -0.71 5.05
N GLY A 19 24.69 0.06 4.72
CA GLY A 19 23.34 -0.08 5.27
C GLY A 19 23.02 0.74 6.54
N ALA A 20 24.00 1.43 7.13
CA ALA A 20 23.76 2.24 8.33
C ALA A 20 22.79 3.42 8.09
N ALA A 21 22.71 3.93 6.88
CA ALA A 21 21.78 5.00 6.51
C ALA A 21 20.34 4.48 6.43
N GLU A 22 20.13 3.32 5.80
CA GLU A 22 18.82 2.65 5.70
C GLU A 22 18.32 2.23 7.08
N GLU A 23 19.21 1.68 7.91
CA GLU A 23 18.87 1.29 9.28
C GLU A 23 18.39 2.50 10.10
N ARG A 24 19.07 3.64 10.03
CA ARG A 24 18.66 4.90 10.68
C ARG A 24 17.30 5.39 10.18
N THR A 25 17.08 5.33 8.87
CA THR A 25 15.79 5.70 8.28
C THR A 25 14.66 4.82 8.82
N MET A 26 14.89 3.50 8.88
CA MET A 26 13.92 2.56 9.42
C MET A 26 13.61 2.84 10.91
N PHE A 27 14.62 3.17 11.73
CA PHE A 27 14.38 3.56 13.13
C PHE A 27 13.59 4.85 13.25
N ARG A 28 13.85 5.84 12.40
CA ARG A 28 13.10 7.10 12.37
C ARG A 28 11.65 6.84 11.96
N ASN A 29 11.44 6.09 10.90
CA ASN A 29 10.12 5.68 10.43
C ASN A 29 9.33 4.95 11.53
N LEU A 30 9.98 4.03 12.26
CA LEU A 30 9.34 3.32 13.38
C LEU A 30 8.90 4.27 14.51
N LEU A 31 9.68 5.31 14.79
CA LEU A 31 9.30 6.33 15.76
C LEU A 31 8.10 7.17 15.28
N ASP A 32 8.00 7.44 13.97
CA ASP A 32 6.89 8.19 13.39
C ASP A 32 5.64 7.35 13.19
N PHE A 33 5.79 6.06 12.92
CA PHE A 33 4.71 5.09 12.74
C PHE A 33 3.61 5.17 13.82
N GLY A 34 4.01 5.38 15.07
CA GLY A 34 3.06 5.53 16.19
C GLY A 34 2.21 6.82 16.16
N ARG A 35 2.44 7.73 15.22
CA ARG A 35 1.71 9.01 15.09
C ARG A 35 0.74 9.04 13.93
N LEU A 36 0.95 8.17 12.94
CA LEU A 36 0.14 8.11 11.74
C LEU A 36 -1.22 7.51 12.03
N ASP A 37 -2.23 8.08 11.38
CA ASP A 37 -3.58 7.55 11.30
C ASP A 37 -3.80 6.82 9.98
N VAL A 38 -4.83 6.02 9.88
CA VAL A 38 -5.21 5.30 8.67
C VAL A 38 -5.41 6.25 7.49
N ALA A 39 -5.92 7.47 7.74
CA ALA A 39 -6.08 8.50 6.71
C ALA A 39 -4.77 8.90 6.02
N ASP A 40 -3.63 8.80 6.72
CA ASP A 40 -2.33 9.22 6.21
C ASP A 40 -1.74 8.22 5.21
N VAL A 41 -2.15 6.93 5.30
CA VAL A 41 -1.55 5.82 4.56
C VAL A 41 -2.52 5.08 3.63
N MET A 42 -3.82 5.39 3.70
CA MET A 42 -4.83 4.70 2.89
C MET A 42 -4.72 5.03 1.40
N VAL A 43 -4.97 4.04 0.56
CA VAL A 43 -5.29 4.25 -0.85
C VAL A 43 -6.66 4.93 -0.93
N PRO A 44 -6.77 6.13 -1.50
CA PRO A 44 -8.03 6.86 -1.61
C PRO A 44 -9.07 6.08 -2.44
N ARG A 45 -10.36 6.28 -2.17
CA ARG A 45 -11.47 5.63 -2.87
C ARG A 45 -11.35 5.66 -4.39
N ALA A 46 -10.89 6.78 -4.96
CA ALA A 46 -10.77 6.96 -6.40
C ALA A 46 -9.76 6.01 -7.06
N ASP A 47 -8.79 5.55 -6.29
CA ASP A 47 -7.68 4.72 -6.77
C ASP A 47 -7.88 3.23 -6.44
N ILE A 48 -8.96 2.88 -5.72
CA ILE A 48 -9.26 1.48 -5.38
C ILE A 48 -9.63 0.69 -6.63
N VAL A 49 -8.85 -0.34 -6.90
CA VAL A 49 -9.18 -1.35 -7.90
C VAL A 49 -10.07 -2.42 -7.27
N SER A 50 -11.31 -2.54 -7.74
CA SER A 50 -12.31 -3.49 -7.23
C SER A 50 -13.07 -4.16 -8.37
N VAL A 51 -13.82 -5.22 -8.06
CA VAL A 51 -14.60 -5.96 -9.04
C VAL A 51 -16.04 -6.20 -8.56
N PRO A 52 -17.01 -6.25 -9.47
CA PRO A 52 -18.39 -6.62 -9.11
C PRO A 52 -18.52 -8.11 -8.83
N GLU A 53 -19.48 -8.50 -8.00
CA GLU A 53 -19.75 -9.90 -7.63
C GLU A 53 -20.02 -10.84 -8.83
N ASN A 54 -20.53 -10.29 -9.93
CA ASN A 54 -20.87 -11.05 -11.12
C ASN A 54 -19.77 -11.10 -12.18
N ILE A 55 -18.54 -10.69 -11.83
CA ILE A 55 -17.40 -10.73 -12.75
C ILE A 55 -17.11 -12.16 -13.21
N LEU A 56 -16.74 -12.32 -14.48
CA LEU A 56 -16.32 -13.60 -15.03
C LEU A 56 -14.88 -13.92 -14.63
N LEU A 57 -14.56 -15.19 -14.48
CA LEU A 57 -13.23 -15.65 -14.08
C LEU A 57 -12.13 -15.11 -15.01
N ASP A 58 -12.33 -15.12 -16.32
CA ASP A 58 -11.33 -14.66 -17.29
C ASP A 58 -11.08 -13.15 -17.20
N GLU A 59 -12.11 -12.38 -16.85
CA GLU A 59 -11.99 -10.92 -16.62
C GLU A 59 -11.27 -10.62 -15.32
N LEU A 60 -11.60 -11.37 -14.24
CA LEU A 60 -10.93 -11.27 -12.95
C LEU A 60 -9.44 -11.57 -13.08
N ILE A 61 -9.08 -12.66 -13.77
CA ILE A 61 -7.69 -13.04 -14.01
C ILE A 61 -6.95 -11.94 -14.79
N ARG A 62 -7.58 -11.40 -15.86
CA ARG A 62 -6.98 -10.33 -16.65
C ARG A 62 -6.70 -9.11 -15.78
N LEU A 63 -7.68 -8.66 -14.99
CA LEU A 63 -7.54 -7.52 -14.09
C LEU A 63 -6.39 -7.73 -13.10
N ILE A 64 -6.31 -8.90 -12.47
CA ILE A 64 -5.25 -9.23 -11.52
C ILE A 64 -3.88 -9.18 -12.20
N CYS A 65 -3.75 -9.73 -13.42
CA CYS A 65 -2.49 -9.73 -14.18
C CYS A 65 -2.07 -8.31 -14.62
N GLU A 66 -3.04 -7.47 -15.01
CA GLU A 66 -2.78 -6.11 -15.46
C GLU A 66 -2.42 -5.16 -14.32
N ARG A 67 -3.04 -5.34 -13.15
CA ARG A 67 -2.87 -4.47 -12.00
C ARG A 67 -1.84 -4.95 -10.99
N GLY A 68 -1.45 -6.22 -11.03
CA GLY A 68 -0.47 -6.81 -10.12
C GLY A 68 -0.93 -7.01 -8.68
N HIS A 69 -2.22 -6.75 -8.38
CA HIS A 69 -2.72 -6.84 -7.01
C HIS A 69 -2.96 -8.30 -6.57
N SER A 70 -2.47 -8.66 -5.40
CA SER A 70 -2.70 -9.98 -4.81
C SER A 70 -4.09 -10.14 -4.20
N ARG A 71 -4.73 -9.03 -3.82
CA ARG A 71 -6.06 -8.97 -3.20
C ARG A 71 -6.90 -7.92 -3.88
N VAL A 72 -8.15 -8.25 -4.17
CA VAL A 72 -9.07 -7.33 -4.86
C VAL A 72 -10.41 -7.33 -4.12
N PRO A 73 -10.92 -6.16 -3.68
CA PRO A 73 -12.26 -6.02 -3.11
C PRO A 73 -13.34 -6.41 -4.11
N VAL A 74 -14.41 -7.02 -3.59
CA VAL A 74 -15.60 -7.43 -4.38
C VAL A 74 -16.82 -6.70 -3.84
N HIS A 75 -17.58 -6.04 -4.72
CA HIS A 75 -18.73 -5.23 -4.34
C HIS A 75 -20.03 -5.66 -5.06
N ALA A 76 -21.19 -5.46 -4.40
CA ALA A 76 -22.50 -5.79 -4.95
C ALA A 76 -23.06 -4.72 -5.90
N GLY A 77 -22.47 -3.54 -5.97
CA GLY A 77 -22.92 -2.46 -6.87
C GLY A 77 -21.99 -1.26 -6.81
N SER A 78 -21.55 -0.88 -5.63
CA SER A 78 -20.58 0.18 -5.42
C SER A 78 -19.58 -0.22 -4.31
N LEU A 79 -18.51 0.56 -4.14
CA LEU A 79 -17.57 0.38 -3.05
C LEU A 79 -18.17 0.58 -1.65
N ASP A 80 -19.38 1.12 -1.54
CA ASP A 80 -20.10 1.23 -0.26
C ASP A 80 -20.80 -0.08 0.14
N ASP A 81 -20.88 -1.04 -0.78
CA ASP A 81 -21.48 -2.36 -0.55
C ASP A 81 -20.48 -3.46 -0.93
N VAL A 82 -19.43 -3.58 -0.12
CA VAL A 82 -18.36 -4.58 -0.34
C VAL A 82 -18.71 -5.87 0.38
N SER A 83 -18.81 -6.94 -0.39
CA SER A 83 -19.16 -8.28 0.10
C SER A 83 -17.97 -9.05 0.66
N GLY A 84 -16.75 -8.65 0.30
CA GLY A 84 -15.54 -9.33 0.70
C GLY A 84 -14.36 -8.98 -0.22
N MET A 85 -13.32 -9.80 -0.18
CA MET A 85 -12.20 -9.70 -1.12
C MET A 85 -11.86 -11.07 -1.70
N VAL A 86 -11.26 -11.09 -2.88
CA VAL A 86 -10.65 -12.29 -3.45
C VAL A 86 -9.14 -12.20 -3.35
N HIS A 87 -8.51 -13.34 -3.12
CA HIS A 87 -7.06 -13.46 -3.14
C HIS A 87 -6.63 -14.22 -4.41
N ILE A 88 -5.61 -13.74 -5.12
CA ILE A 88 -5.08 -14.38 -6.33
C ILE A 88 -4.84 -15.89 -6.16
N ARG A 89 -4.39 -16.31 -4.98
CA ARG A 89 -4.11 -17.70 -4.65
C ARG A 89 -5.34 -18.60 -4.79
N ASP A 90 -6.53 -18.09 -4.43
CA ASP A 90 -7.80 -18.82 -4.54
C ASP A 90 -8.27 -18.82 -5.99
N VAL A 91 -8.09 -17.74 -6.72
CA VAL A 91 -8.44 -17.63 -8.15
C VAL A 91 -7.64 -18.64 -9.00
N ILE A 92 -6.35 -18.79 -8.71
CA ILE A 92 -5.47 -19.72 -9.44
C ILE A 92 -5.95 -21.17 -9.32
N THR A 93 -6.62 -21.60 -8.25
CA THR A 93 -7.15 -22.96 -8.11
C THR A 93 -8.16 -23.29 -9.18
N TYR A 94 -8.90 -22.29 -9.68
CA TYR A 94 -9.91 -22.45 -10.74
C TYR A 94 -9.36 -22.29 -12.17
N TRP A 95 -8.07 -22.04 -12.32
CA TRP A 95 -7.45 -21.83 -13.65
C TRP A 95 -7.71 -22.99 -14.61
N LYS A 96 -7.74 -24.21 -14.09
CA LYS A 96 -7.92 -25.44 -14.88
C LYS A 96 -9.38 -25.87 -15.01
N GLU A 97 -10.22 -25.58 -14.01
CA GLU A 97 -11.59 -26.05 -13.89
C GLU A 97 -12.56 -24.85 -13.86
N LYS A 98 -12.61 -24.12 -14.99
CA LYS A 98 -13.41 -22.88 -15.11
C LYS A 98 -14.92 -23.09 -14.96
N ALA A 99 -15.42 -24.28 -15.24
CA ALA A 99 -16.87 -24.56 -15.26
C ALA A 99 -17.53 -24.45 -13.88
N ASP A 100 -16.78 -24.67 -12.80
CA ASP A 100 -17.30 -24.67 -11.44
C ASP A 100 -16.98 -23.36 -10.66
N PHE A 101 -16.46 -22.33 -11.34
CA PHE A 101 -16.11 -21.08 -10.69
C PHE A 101 -17.34 -20.36 -10.16
N GLN A 102 -17.35 -20.13 -8.87
CA GLN A 102 -18.31 -19.28 -8.17
C GLN A 102 -17.54 -18.30 -7.29
N LEU A 103 -17.57 -17.02 -7.62
CA LEU A 103 -16.84 -15.97 -6.90
C LEU A 103 -17.18 -15.98 -5.40
N GLY A 104 -18.47 -16.14 -5.06
CA GLY A 104 -18.94 -16.19 -3.68
C GLY A 104 -18.29 -17.29 -2.82
N SER A 105 -17.83 -18.41 -3.44
CA SER A 105 -17.20 -19.50 -2.70
C SER A 105 -15.76 -19.23 -2.27
N ILE A 106 -15.11 -18.21 -2.85
CA ILE A 106 -13.73 -17.83 -2.57
C ILE A 106 -13.60 -16.45 -1.91
N LEU A 107 -14.73 -15.83 -1.56
CA LEU A 107 -14.74 -14.57 -0.83
C LEU A 107 -14.13 -14.75 0.55
N ARG A 108 -13.25 -13.81 0.89
CA ARG A 108 -12.64 -13.70 2.21
C ARG A 108 -13.13 -12.41 2.89
N PRO A 109 -13.21 -12.39 4.22
CA PRO A 109 -13.60 -11.19 4.95
C PRO A 109 -12.54 -10.09 4.85
N LEU A 110 -12.98 -8.84 5.05
CA LEU A 110 -12.16 -7.66 5.26
C LEU A 110 -12.38 -7.10 6.66
N LEU A 111 -11.49 -6.23 7.11
CA LEU A 111 -11.74 -5.35 8.24
C LEU A 111 -12.44 -4.06 7.78
N TYR A 112 -13.16 -3.42 8.68
CA TYR A 112 -13.76 -2.11 8.48
C TYR A 112 -13.28 -1.20 9.60
N VAL A 113 -12.63 -0.10 9.25
CA VAL A 113 -11.98 0.78 10.21
C VAL A 113 -12.26 2.25 9.90
N PRO A 114 -12.33 3.13 10.91
CA PRO A 114 -12.42 4.57 10.68
C PRO A 114 -11.06 5.14 10.25
N SER A 115 -11.08 6.23 9.49
CA SER A 115 -9.88 6.92 9.01
C SER A 115 -9.00 7.48 10.15
N SER A 116 -9.60 7.76 11.32
CA SER A 116 -8.91 8.24 12.53
C SER A 116 -8.26 7.16 13.40
N MET A 117 -8.35 5.89 13.00
CA MET A 117 -7.68 4.80 13.71
C MET A 117 -6.17 4.92 13.57
N ARG A 118 -5.41 4.66 14.64
CA ARG A 118 -3.94 4.61 14.56
C ARG A 118 -3.49 3.40 13.75
N ILE A 119 -2.51 3.59 12.86
CA ILE A 119 -2.01 2.50 12.02
C ILE A 119 -1.37 1.37 12.83
N GLN A 120 -0.78 1.66 13.98
CA GLN A 120 -0.24 0.65 14.90
C GLN A 120 -1.33 -0.29 15.44
N ASP A 121 -2.52 0.25 15.74
CA ASP A 121 -3.65 -0.53 16.25
C ASP A 121 -4.24 -1.39 15.13
N LEU A 122 -4.35 -0.83 13.91
CA LEU A 122 -4.75 -1.59 12.72
C LEU A 122 -3.78 -2.73 12.41
N LEU A 123 -2.47 -2.48 12.47
CA LEU A 123 -1.46 -3.53 12.25
C LEU A 123 -1.60 -4.67 13.27
N LEU A 124 -1.86 -4.34 14.54
CA LEU A 124 -2.09 -5.33 15.58
C LEU A 124 -3.38 -6.14 15.30
N GLU A 125 -4.46 -5.48 14.92
CA GLU A 125 -5.73 -6.12 14.57
C GLU A 125 -5.58 -7.06 13.37
N MET A 126 -4.92 -6.62 12.30
CA MET A 126 -4.61 -7.44 11.12
C MET A 126 -3.82 -8.70 11.48
N ARG A 127 -2.83 -8.58 12.40
CA ARG A 127 -2.04 -9.73 12.87
C ARG A 127 -2.87 -10.72 13.69
N VAL A 128 -3.73 -10.23 14.58
CA VAL A 128 -4.57 -11.07 15.46
C VAL A 128 -5.64 -11.79 14.65
N THR A 129 -6.33 -11.06 13.76
CA THR A 129 -7.41 -11.60 12.92
C THR A 129 -6.90 -12.40 11.72
N LYS A 130 -5.65 -12.20 11.32
CA LYS A 130 -5.04 -12.71 10.08
C LYS A 130 -5.76 -12.21 8.82
N ILE A 131 -6.37 -11.04 8.90
CA ILE A 131 -7.00 -10.34 7.78
C ILE A 131 -6.07 -9.20 7.39
N HIS A 132 -5.60 -9.20 6.15
CA HIS A 132 -4.52 -8.30 5.69
C HIS A 132 -5.05 -7.18 4.79
N MET A 133 -6.33 -6.87 4.85
CA MET A 133 -6.96 -5.79 4.10
C MET A 133 -8.10 -5.18 4.92
N ALA A 134 -8.14 -3.86 4.98
CA ALA A 134 -9.18 -3.10 5.64
C ALA A 134 -9.80 -2.07 4.68
N LEU A 135 -11.12 -1.94 4.70
CA LEU A 135 -11.82 -0.81 4.13
C LEU A 135 -11.92 0.30 5.17
N VAL A 136 -11.60 1.51 4.73
CA VAL A 136 -11.74 2.71 5.55
C VAL A 136 -13.12 3.27 5.28
N VAL A 137 -13.89 3.44 6.36
CA VAL A 137 -15.30 3.86 6.27
C VAL A 137 -15.55 5.16 7.02
N ASP A 138 -16.42 5.99 6.45
CA ASP A 138 -16.92 7.21 7.07
C ASP A 138 -18.03 6.94 8.09
N GLU A 139 -18.56 7.99 8.74
CA GLU A 139 -19.62 7.92 9.74
C GLU A 139 -20.98 7.54 9.14
N PHE A 140 -21.13 7.61 7.82
CA PHE A 140 -22.35 7.27 7.08
C PHE A 140 -22.29 5.88 6.46
N GLY A 141 -21.16 5.17 6.62
CA GLY A 141 -20.92 3.84 6.04
C GLY A 141 -20.41 3.90 4.60
N GLY A 142 -20.04 5.06 4.09
CA GLY A 142 -19.35 5.22 2.80
C GLY A 142 -17.89 4.77 2.89
N THR A 143 -17.36 4.26 1.80
CA THR A 143 -15.94 3.89 1.72
C THR A 143 -15.09 5.10 1.33
N ASP A 144 -14.16 5.49 2.20
CA ASP A 144 -13.19 6.56 1.96
C ASP A 144 -11.91 6.05 1.31
N GLY A 145 -11.50 4.83 1.66
CA GLY A 145 -10.23 4.28 1.22
C GLY A 145 -10.08 2.79 1.51
N LEU A 146 -8.88 2.31 1.27
CA LEU A 146 -8.44 0.93 1.51
C LEU A 146 -7.03 0.94 2.07
N VAL A 147 -6.74 0.03 3.00
CA VAL A 147 -5.39 -0.18 3.54
C VAL A 147 -5.07 -1.66 3.56
N THR A 148 -3.87 -2.02 3.15
CA THR A 148 -3.35 -3.38 3.27
C THR A 148 -2.25 -3.45 4.33
N ILE A 149 -1.90 -4.67 4.77
CA ILE A 149 -0.80 -4.86 5.71
C ILE A 149 0.54 -4.46 5.08
N GLU A 150 0.63 -4.60 3.77
CA GLU A 150 1.79 -4.21 2.98
C GLU A 150 2.03 -2.70 3.09
N ASP A 151 0.98 -1.86 2.95
CA ASP A 151 1.07 -0.40 3.09
C ASP A 151 1.55 0.00 4.50
N LEU A 152 1.05 -0.68 5.54
CA LEU A 152 1.47 -0.42 6.92
C LEU A 152 2.93 -0.79 7.18
N VAL A 153 3.43 -1.86 6.56
CA VAL A 153 4.83 -2.29 6.69
C VAL A 153 5.76 -1.37 5.93
N GLU A 154 5.32 -0.86 4.78
CA GLU A 154 6.06 0.11 3.97
C GLU A 154 6.37 1.39 4.73
N GLU A 155 5.46 1.87 5.58
CA GLU A 155 5.70 3.03 6.46
C GLU A 155 6.87 2.82 7.45
N ILE A 156 7.23 1.57 7.76
CA ILE A 156 8.36 1.26 8.63
C ILE A 156 9.63 1.04 7.81
N VAL A 157 9.53 0.23 6.75
CA VAL A 157 10.69 -0.24 5.99
C VAL A 157 11.14 0.81 4.96
N GLY A 158 10.21 1.66 4.49
CA GLY A 158 10.39 2.54 3.33
C GLY A 158 10.15 1.78 2.03
N GLU A 159 10.25 2.47 0.91
CA GLU A 159 10.15 1.87 -0.41
C GLU A 159 11.22 0.78 -0.56
N ILE A 160 10.78 -0.46 -0.76
CA ILE A 160 11.67 -1.57 -1.08
C ILE A 160 11.82 -1.56 -2.60
N GLU A 161 12.98 -1.14 -3.10
CA GLU A 161 13.28 -1.26 -4.53
C GLU A 161 13.13 -2.73 -4.94
N ASP A 162 12.20 -3.04 -5.86
CA ASP A 162 12.04 -4.40 -6.39
C ASP A 162 13.26 -4.73 -7.26
N GLU A 163 13.79 -5.94 -7.15
CA GLU A 163 14.90 -6.45 -8.00
C GLU A 163 14.59 -6.33 -9.52
N HIS A 164 13.32 -6.08 -9.86
CA HIS A 164 12.82 -5.89 -11.21
C HIS A 164 12.51 -4.43 -11.55
N ASP A 165 12.65 -3.52 -10.62
CA ASP A 165 12.50 -2.10 -10.91
C ASP A 165 13.63 -1.72 -11.89
N ARG A 166 13.23 -1.51 -13.12
CA ARG A 166 14.11 -0.87 -14.11
C ARG A 166 14.51 0.46 -13.48
N VAL A 167 15.82 0.68 -13.39
CA VAL A 167 16.41 1.96 -12.97
C VAL A 167 15.52 3.06 -13.51
N SER A 168 14.75 3.69 -12.61
CA SER A 168 13.86 4.78 -12.96
C SER A 168 14.73 5.82 -13.63
N GLU A 169 14.39 6.23 -14.85
CA GLU A 169 15.09 7.36 -15.47
C GLU A 169 15.06 8.50 -14.44
N PRO A 170 16.18 9.23 -14.26
CA PRO A 170 16.26 10.26 -13.24
C PRO A 170 15.08 11.21 -13.41
N SER A 171 14.35 11.45 -12.34
CA SER A 171 13.17 12.31 -12.30
C SER A 171 13.45 13.75 -12.74
N LEU A 172 14.74 14.12 -12.82
CA LEU A 172 15.23 15.41 -13.24
C LEU A 172 16.41 15.25 -14.23
N VAL A 173 16.20 15.61 -15.49
CA VAL A 173 17.22 15.53 -16.54
C VAL A 173 17.52 16.91 -17.11
N ARG A 174 18.78 17.33 -16.99
CA ARG A 174 19.23 18.57 -17.64
C ARG A 174 19.58 18.31 -19.10
N ARG A 175 18.87 18.97 -20.01
CA ARG A 175 19.12 18.90 -21.45
C ARG A 175 20.34 19.73 -21.86
N ASN A 176 20.93 19.35 -22.98
CA ASN A 176 22.07 20.05 -23.57
C ASN A 176 21.74 21.49 -24.03
N ASP A 177 20.47 21.83 -24.15
CA ASP A 177 19.97 23.18 -24.51
C ASP A 177 19.70 24.06 -23.27
N GLY A 178 20.03 23.59 -22.07
CA GLY A 178 19.88 24.32 -20.81
C GLY A 178 18.48 24.20 -20.18
N LEU A 179 17.58 23.42 -20.75
CA LEU A 179 16.27 23.12 -20.18
C LEU A 179 16.36 21.93 -19.21
N LEU A 180 15.50 21.93 -18.20
CA LEU A 180 15.31 20.85 -17.25
C LEU A 180 14.01 20.10 -17.60
N ASP A 181 14.12 18.82 -17.90
CA ASP A 181 12.97 17.90 -17.96
C ASP A 181 12.77 17.33 -16.57
N ALA A 182 11.64 17.63 -15.94
CA ALA A 182 11.27 17.14 -14.63
C ALA A 182 9.96 16.33 -14.71
N ASP A 183 9.91 15.20 -14.03
CA ASP A 183 8.63 14.52 -13.76
C ASP A 183 7.75 15.44 -12.89
N ALA A 184 6.45 15.47 -13.15
CA ALA A 184 5.51 16.32 -12.41
C ALA A 184 5.42 15.98 -10.91
N ARG A 185 6.00 14.88 -10.49
CA ARG A 185 6.09 14.41 -9.11
C ARG A 185 7.37 14.86 -8.38
N VAL A 186 8.31 15.50 -9.07
CA VAL A 186 9.54 16.06 -8.45
C VAL A 186 9.15 17.18 -7.47
N GLY A 187 9.66 17.11 -6.25
CA GLY A 187 9.44 18.13 -5.23
C GLY A 187 10.04 19.49 -5.62
N VAL A 188 9.34 20.58 -5.27
CA VAL A 188 9.81 21.95 -5.58
C VAL A 188 11.19 22.24 -4.99
N ALA A 189 11.52 21.69 -3.82
CA ALA A 189 12.82 21.82 -3.18
C ALA A 189 13.96 21.20 -4.02
N GLU A 190 13.71 20.12 -4.70
CA GLU A 190 14.68 19.41 -5.55
C GLU A 190 14.95 20.19 -6.86
N LEU A 191 13.96 20.96 -7.33
CA LEU A 191 14.09 21.86 -8.46
C LEU A 191 14.89 23.14 -8.14
N GLU A 192 14.89 23.58 -6.88
CA GLU A 192 15.60 24.79 -6.43
C GLU A 192 17.11 24.55 -6.21
N GLU A 193 17.56 23.32 -6.06
CA GLU A 193 18.97 22.95 -5.86
C GLU A 193 19.80 22.83 -7.15
N GLN A 194 19.18 23.00 -8.34
CA GLN A 194 19.84 22.87 -9.66
C GLN A 194 20.03 24.22 -10.36
#